data_90d8e3ab1d66ec2fc18248142c07d4c7
#
_entry.id   90d8e3ab1d66ec2fc18248142c07d4c7
#
_cell.length_a   1.000
_cell.length_b   1.000
_cell.length_c   1.000
_cell.angle_alpha   90.00
_cell.angle_beta   90.00
_cell.angle_gamma   90.00
#
_symmetry.space_group_name_H-M   'P 1'
#
loop_
_entity.id
_entity.type
_entity.pdbx_description
1 polymer ?
#
loop_
_entity_poly.entity_id
_entity_poly.type
_entity_poly.pdbx_seq_one_letter_code
_entity_poly.pdbx_strand_id
1 'polypeptide(L)'
;MHDRAANCSVLTRYRKHPKKPHLNDLSHYQELYKESIENPDKFWGKLARELLTWERDFQTVHSGSFLNGDNAWFLEGRLNASYNCVDRHAFKNPDKPAIIYEADEASEGRTISYGELLREVSRLAYVLKQMGVQKGDTVAIYMPMIPEALIAFLACSRIGAVHSVVFAGFSSDSLRDRVTDAQSKVVITTDEGKRGGKLIGTKKIVDEALKQCPGVTHCLIFKRTGADVPWTKGRDWWWHEEVEKYPNYIAPEPMNSEDPLFLLYTSGSTGKPKGVMHTTAGYLLGAAATGKYVFDMHDNDVFFCGGDVGWITGHTYVVYAPLLLGVPTVVFEGTPAYPNFSRYWEVIDKHKVSQFYVAPTALRLLKRAGDEHVKHEMKHLRVLGSVGEPIAAEVWKWYHEIVGKQEAHVVDVSADR
;
A
#
# COMPACT_ATOMS: atom_id res chain seq x y z
N MET A 1 32.24 20.60 -8.03
CA MET A 1 32.36 19.22 -7.52
C MET A 1 33.46 19.19 -6.48
N HIS A 2 33.20 19.68 -5.28
CA HIS A 2 34.18 19.57 -4.20
C HIS A 2 33.49 19.46 -2.85
N ASP A 3 33.96 18.52 -2.07
CA ASP A 3 33.76 18.35 -0.63
C ASP A 3 32.32 18.22 -0.09
N ARG A 4 31.68 17.07 -0.37
CA ARG A 4 30.61 16.52 0.49
C ARG A 4 31.02 15.23 1.23
N ALA A 5 32.29 14.85 1.16
CA ALA A 5 32.77 13.63 1.84
C ALA A 5 33.13 13.82 3.33
N ALA A 6 33.03 15.04 3.88
CA ALA A 6 33.59 15.36 5.19
C ALA A 6 32.65 15.22 6.39
N ASN A 7 31.43 14.67 6.25
CA ASN A 7 30.50 14.55 7.39
C ASN A 7 29.96 13.15 7.67
N CYS A 8 30.84 12.15 7.66
CA CYS A 8 30.49 10.79 8.13
C CYS A 8 30.21 10.72 9.66
N SER A 9 30.50 11.80 10.41
CA SER A 9 30.26 11.88 11.86
C SER A 9 28.78 12.12 12.23
N VAL A 10 27.92 12.46 11.26
CA VAL A 10 26.49 12.71 11.50
C VAL A 10 25.73 11.40 11.71
N LEU A 11 26.17 10.30 11.10
CA LEU A 11 25.51 8.99 11.18
C LEU A 11 25.50 8.37 12.60
N THR A 12 26.30 8.87 13.53
CA THR A 12 26.37 8.34 14.90
C THR A 12 25.26 8.85 15.81
N ARG A 13 24.48 9.85 15.40
CA ARG A 13 23.41 10.46 16.19
C ARG A 13 22.03 9.88 15.94
N TYR A 14 21.84 9.13 14.85
CA TYR A 14 20.52 8.59 14.51
C TYR A 14 20.13 7.44 15.43
N ARG A 15 18.85 7.36 15.73
CA ARG A 15 18.26 6.22 16.45
C ARG A 15 18.46 4.95 15.63
N LYS A 16 19.14 3.98 16.23
CA LYS A 16 19.43 2.70 15.59
C LYS A 16 18.38 1.68 15.98
N HIS A 17 18.02 0.82 15.03
CA HIS A 17 17.29 -0.38 15.34
C HIS A 17 18.17 -1.31 16.20
N PRO A 18 17.61 -2.10 17.15
CA PRO A 18 18.37 -3.07 17.92
C PRO A 18 19.09 -4.13 17.07
N LYS A 19 18.52 -4.45 15.90
CA LYS A 19 19.16 -5.30 14.88
C LYS A 19 20.13 -4.49 14.03
N LYS A 20 21.11 -5.19 13.43
CA LYS A 20 22.04 -4.61 12.48
C LYS A 20 21.28 -4.06 11.26
N PRO A 21 21.57 -2.83 10.78
CA PRO A 21 20.92 -2.29 9.61
C PRO A 21 21.17 -3.13 8.36
N HIS A 22 20.24 -3.14 7.42
CA HIS A 22 20.37 -3.86 6.15
C HIS A 22 21.47 -3.29 5.26
N LEU A 23 21.73 -2.00 5.36
CA LEU A 23 22.87 -1.32 4.75
C LEU A 23 23.80 -0.82 5.86
N ASN A 24 25.03 -1.32 5.89
CA ASN A 24 25.97 -1.00 6.98
C ASN A 24 26.53 0.42 6.84
N ASP A 25 26.87 0.82 5.61
CA ASP A 25 27.54 2.06 5.24
C ASP A 25 27.43 2.32 3.74
N LEU A 26 28.01 3.43 3.30
CA LEU A 26 28.04 3.84 1.90
C LEU A 26 28.77 2.83 0.99
N SER A 27 29.86 2.22 1.48
CA SER A 27 30.63 1.23 0.72
C SER A 27 29.76 0.01 0.40
N HIS A 28 29.06 -0.52 1.41
CA HIS A 28 28.13 -1.63 1.21
C HIS A 28 27.02 -1.29 0.22
N TYR A 29 26.46 -0.08 0.27
CA TYR A 29 25.49 0.37 -0.73
C TYR A 29 26.09 0.39 -2.13
N GLN A 30 27.30 0.96 -2.29
CA GLN A 30 27.98 1.05 -3.60
C GLN A 30 28.29 -0.33 -4.17
N GLU A 31 28.68 -1.29 -3.36
CA GLU A 31 28.91 -2.68 -3.77
C GLU A 31 27.62 -3.34 -4.30
N LEU A 32 26.53 -3.23 -3.55
CA LEU A 32 25.21 -3.76 -3.98
C LEU A 32 24.71 -3.07 -5.26
N TYR A 33 24.83 -1.75 -5.33
CA TYR A 33 24.44 -0.99 -6.51
C TYR A 33 25.25 -1.41 -7.75
N LYS A 34 26.56 -1.53 -7.60
CA LYS A 34 27.45 -2.00 -8.67
C LYS A 34 27.05 -3.40 -9.13
N GLU A 35 26.83 -4.34 -8.20
CA GLU A 35 26.40 -5.70 -8.55
C GLU A 35 25.05 -5.69 -9.27
N SER A 36 24.10 -4.84 -8.88
CA SER A 36 22.78 -4.75 -9.52
C SER A 36 22.84 -4.26 -10.98
N ILE A 37 23.87 -3.50 -11.34
CA ILE A 37 24.08 -2.99 -12.71
C ILE A 37 24.95 -3.91 -13.54
N GLU A 38 26.06 -4.41 -12.98
CA GLU A 38 27.03 -5.23 -13.72
C GLU A 38 26.61 -6.70 -13.86
N ASN A 39 25.86 -7.22 -12.88
CA ASN A 39 25.41 -8.61 -12.82
C ASN A 39 23.92 -8.69 -12.42
N PRO A 40 23.00 -8.07 -13.18
CA PRO A 40 21.60 -7.94 -12.80
C PRO A 40 20.90 -9.28 -12.54
N ASP A 41 21.14 -10.29 -13.38
CA ASP A 41 20.53 -11.60 -13.21
C ASP A 41 20.94 -12.28 -11.89
N LYS A 42 22.21 -12.19 -11.54
CA LYS A 42 22.70 -12.72 -10.26
C LYS A 42 22.12 -11.97 -9.09
N PHE A 43 22.15 -10.63 -9.14
CA PHE A 43 21.66 -9.77 -8.05
C PHE A 43 20.16 -9.93 -7.83
N TRP A 44 19.36 -9.70 -8.87
CA TRP A 44 17.91 -9.75 -8.76
C TRP A 44 17.36 -11.15 -8.56
N GLY A 45 17.99 -12.16 -9.17
CA GLY A 45 17.61 -13.56 -8.96
C GLY A 45 17.84 -14.03 -7.52
N LYS A 46 18.96 -13.65 -6.91
CA LYS A 46 19.24 -13.92 -5.49
C LYS A 46 18.22 -13.21 -4.58
N LEU A 47 18.00 -11.92 -4.82
CA LEU A 47 17.11 -11.11 -4.00
C LEU A 47 15.65 -11.58 -4.10
N ALA A 48 15.21 -11.98 -5.28
CA ALA A 48 13.86 -12.52 -5.52
C ALA A 48 13.63 -13.82 -4.73
N ARG A 49 14.62 -14.71 -4.63
CA ARG A 49 14.53 -15.92 -3.81
C ARG A 49 14.62 -15.64 -2.31
N GLU A 50 15.31 -14.58 -1.92
CA GLU A 50 15.42 -14.17 -0.52
C GLU A 50 14.13 -13.53 -0.01
N LEU A 51 13.53 -12.62 -0.78
CA LEU A 51 12.41 -11.78 -0.33
C LEU A 51 11.02 -12.34 -0.67
N LEU A 52 10.92 -13.16 -1.71
CA LEU A 52 9.64 -13.72 -2.16
C LEU A 52 9.60 -15.24 -1.99
N THR A 53 8.41 -15.74 -1.70
CA THR A 53 8.12 -17.18 -1.68
C THR A 53 7.49 -17.58 -3.01
N TRP A 54 8.13 -18.52 -3.68
CA TRP A 54 7.74 -19.04 -4.98
C TRP A 54 7.02 -20.38 -4.84
N GLU A 55 5.89 -20.54 -5.51
CA GLU A 55 5.24 -21.86 -5.67
C GLU A 55 6.06 -22.73 -6.63
N ARG A 56 6.56 -22.11 -7.71
CA ARG A 56 7.53 -22.70 -8.62
C ARG A 56 8.63 -21.68 -8.91
N ASP A 57 9.89 -22.07 -8.68
CA ASP A 57 11.04 -21.19 -8.94
C ASP A 57 11.16 -20.84 -10.43
N PHE A 58 11.67 -19.65 -10.72
CA PHE A 58 11.94 -19.19 -12.07
C PHE A 58 13.23 -19.83 -12.61
N GLN A 59 13.30 -20.01 -13.93
CA GLN A 59 14.49 -20.53 -14.61
C GLN A 59 15.32 -19.40 -15.23
N THR A 60 14.67 -18.38 -15.79
CA THR A 60 15.32 -17.21 -16.38
C THR A 60 14.97 -15.97 -15.58
N VAL A 61 16.00 -15.22 -15.14
CA VAL A 61 15.79 -13.99 -14.33
C VAL A 61 15.23 -12.87 -15.20
N HIS A 62 15.87 -12.62 -16.35
CA HIS A 62 15.50 -11.55 -17.27
C HIS A 62 15.60 -11.98 -18.71
N SER A 63 14.70 -11.53 -19.56
CA SER A 63 14.71 -11.74 -21.00
C SER A 63 14.11 -10.53 -21.71
N GLY A 64 14.58 -10.29 -22.94
CA GLY A 64 14.11 -9.18 -23.76
C GLY A 64 14.76 -7.84 -23.41
N SER A 65 14.14 -6.77 -23.87
CA SER A 65 14.61 -5.40 -23.63
C SER A 65 13.49 -4.37 -23.72
N PHE A 66 13.68 -3.23 -23.09
CA PHE A 66 12.76 -2.10 -23.24
C PHE A 66 12.70 -1.55 -24.66
N LEU A 67 13.78 -1.67 -25.42
CA LEU A 67 13.85 -1.20 -26.82
C LEU A 67 12.92 -2.00 -27.74
N ASN A 68 12.80 -3.29 -27.47
CA ASN A 68 11.94 -4.17 -28.26
C ASN A 68 10.50 -4.26 -27.71
N GLY A 69 10.28 -3.80 -26.48
CA GLY A 69 8.99 -3.92 -25.81
C GLY A 69 8.65 -5.34 -25.34
N ASP A 70 9.64 -6.24 -25.28
CA ASP A 70 9.50 -7.64 -24.88
C ASP A 70 10.17 -7.96 -23.52
N ASN A 71 10.39 -6.93 -22.71
CA ASN A 71 11.06 -7.03 -21.42
C ASN A 71 10.24 -7.85 -20.42
N ALA A 72 10.83 -8.94 -19.90
CA ALA A 72 10.18 -9.85 -18.97
C ALA A 72 11.13 -10.35 -17.87
N TRP A 73 10.59 -10.56 -16.66
CA TRP A 73 11.35 -10.96 -15.48
C TRP A 73 10.82 -12.24 -14.84
N PHE A 74 11.74 -13.05 -14.33
CA PHE A 74 11.47 -14.27 -13.55
C PHE A 74 10.61 -15.29 -14.31
N LEU A 75 10.97 -15.53 -15.57
CA LEU A 75 10.23 -16.42 -16.47
C LEU A 75 10.09 -17.83 -15.89
N GLU A 76 8.92 -18.43 -16.12
CA GLU A 76 8.49 -19.73 -15.64
C GLU A 76 8.27 -19.80 -14.12
N GLY A 77 8.61 -18.75 -13.39
CA GLY A 77 8.30 -18.63 -11.97
C GLY A 77 6.80 -18.48 -11.72
N ARG A 78 6.33 -19.08 -10.62
CA ARG A 78 4.96 -18.91 -10.14
C ARG A 78 4.93 -18.50 -8.69
N LEU A 79 4.09 -17.54 -8.37
CA LEU A 79 3.89 -17.03 -7.02
C LEU A 79 2.50 -16.43 -6.90
N ASN A 80 2.14 -16.04 -5.67
CA ASN A 80 0.91 -15.29 -5.41
C ASN A 80 1.20 -14.13 -4.44
N ALA A 81 0.70 -12.94 -4.73
CA ALA A 81 0.92 -11.76 -3.90
C ALA A 81 0.25 -11.89 -2.53
N SER A 82 -0.98 -12.40 -2.47
CA SER A 82 -1.68 -12.62 -1.21
C SER A 82 -0.94 -13.64 -0.32
N TYR A 83 -0.44 -14.73 -0.90
CA TYR A 83 0.39 -15.70 -0.14
C TYR A 83 1.62 -15.02 0.48
N ASN A 84 2.33 -14.22 -0.31
CA ASN A 84 3.53 -13.53 0.13
C ASN A 84 3.27 -12.46 1.20
N CYS A 85 2.12 -11.79 1.14
CA CYS A 85 1.75 -10.76 2.10
C CYS A 85 1.06 -11.31 3.36
N VAL A 86 0.42 -12.47 3.30
CA VAL A 86 -0.47 -12.95 4.36
C VAL A 86 -0.11 -14.34 4.84
N ASP A 87 -0.24 -15.37 4.00
CA ASP A 87 -0.17 -16.77 4.40
C ASP A 87 1.13 -17.13 5.09
N ARG A 88 2.28 -16.80 4.48
CA ARG A 88 3.60 -17.16 5.02
C ARG A 88 3.88 -16.54 6.41
N HIS A 89 3.24 -15.41 6.71
CA HIS A 89 3.33 -14.76 8.01
C HIS A 89 2.30 -15.35 8.99
N ALA A 90 1.06 -15.57 8.55
CA ALA A 90 0.00 -16.15 9.34
C ALA A 90 0.34 -17.58 9.82
N PHE A 91 0.95 -18.39 8.94
CA PHE A 91 1.37 -19.76 9.29
C PHE A 91 2.54 -19.78 10.28
N LYS A 92 3.39 -18.75 10.27
CA LYS A 92 4.50 -18.62 11.20
C LYS A 92 4.08 -18.07 12.56
N ASN A 93 3.24 -17.05 12.57
CA ASN A 93 2.73 -16.39 13.77
C ASN A 93 1.38 -15.72 13.49
N PRO A 94 0.26 -16.44 13.66
CA PRO A 94 -1.08 -15.93 13.35
C PRO A 94 -1.50 -14.73 14.20
N ASP A 95 -0.96 -14.62 15.43
CA ASP A 95 -1.33 -13.56 16.36
C ASP A 95 -0.53 -12.26 16.15
N LYS A 96 0.48 -12.29 15.27
CA LYS A 96 1.27 -11.10 14.96
C LYS A 96 0.37 -10.03 14.32
N PRO A 97 0.44 -8.76 14.79
CA PRO A 97 -0.25 -7.65 14.13
C PRO A 97 0.15 -7.51 12.65
N ALA A 98 -0.83 -7.38 11.77
CA ALA A 98 -0.65 -7.11 10.35
C ALA A 98 -1.10 -5.68 10.01
N ILE A 99 -2.27 -5.28 10.48
CA ILE A 99 -2.87 -3.97 10.23
C ILE A 99 -3.23 -3.32 11.56
N ILE A 100 -2.80 -2.08 11.73
CA ILE A 100 -3.19 -1.21 12.83
C ILE A 100 -4.10 -0.13 12.23
N TYR A 101 -5.39 -0.23 12.47
CA TYR A 101 -6.37 0.72 11.98
C TYR A 101 -6.59 1.86 12.97
N GLU A 102 -6.34 3.08 12.51
CA GLU A 102 -6.71 4.32 13.17
C GLU A 102 -7.83 4.99 12.37
N ALA A 103 -9.01 5.01 12.94
CA ALA A 103 -10.19 5.61 12.33
C ALA A 103 -10.10 7.15 12.30
N ASP A 104 -11.01 7.76 11.57
CA ASP A 104 -11.16 9.23 11.56
C ASP A 104 -11.37 9.77 12.97
N GLU A 105 -12.24 9.11 13.74
CA GLU A 105 -12.38 9.39 15.18
C GLU A 105 -11.27 8.71 15.98
N ALA A 106 -10.53 9.48 16.79
CA ALA A 106 -9.38 9.00 17.55
C ALA A 106 -9.72 7.92 18.59
N SER A 107 -10.97 7.82 19.01
CA SER A 107 -11.48 6.80 19.93
C SER A 107 -11.82 5.48 19.25
N GLU A 108 -11.92 5.47 17.92
CA GLU A 108 -12.20 4.28 17.12
C GLU A 108 -10.88 3.72 16.53
N GLY A 109 -10.84 2.44 16.35
CA GLY A 109 -9.69 1.76 15.74
C GLY A 109 -9.61 0.31 16.20
N ARG A 110 -8.79 -0.46 15.50
CA ARG A 110 -8.57 -1.88 15.85
C ARG A 110 -7.25 -2.39 15.26
N THR A 111 -6.75 -3.46 15.84
CA THR A 111 -5.61 -4.20 15.28
C THR A 111 -6.12 -5.50 14.68
N ILE A 112 -5.65 -5.83 13.49
CA ILE A 112 -5.95 -7.08 12.79
C ILE A 112 -4.67 -7.89 12.74
N SER A 113 -4.73 -9.14 13.24
CA SER A 113 -3.61 -10.07 13.17
C SER A 113 -3.46 -10.68 11.78
N TYR A 114 -2.30 -11.32 11.50
CA TYR A 114 -2.12 -12.05 10.23
C TYR A 114 -3.10 -13.22 10.08
N GLY A 115 -3.45 -13.89 11.18
CA GLY A 115 -4.46 -14.95 11.16
C GLY A 115 -5.86 -14.45 10.83
N GLU A 116 -6.25 -13.31 11.41
CA GLU A 116 -7.51 -12.64 11.07
C GLU A 116 -7.51 -12.13 9.63
N LEU A 117 -6.40 -11.53 9.18
CA LEU A 117 -6.26 -11.05 7.80
C LEU A 117 -6.41 -12.20 6.80
N LEU A 118 -5.78 -13.35 7.06
CA LEU A 118 -5.91 -14.54 6.21
C LEU A 118 -7.36 -15.01 6.09
N ARG A 119 -8.09 -15.04 7.21
CA ARG A 119 -9.51 -15.40 7.25
C ARG A 119 -10.36 -14.44 6.41
N GLU A 120 -10.23 -13.13 6.65
CA GLU A 120 -11.03 -12.12 5.97
C GLU A 120 -10.73 -12.05 4.46
N VAL A 121 -9.46 -12.15 4.08
CA VAL A 121 -9.03 -12.19 2.67
C VAL A 121 -9.59 -13.45 1.98
N SER A 122 -9.54 -14.61 2.63
CA SER A 122 -10.06 -15.86 2.08
C SER A 122 -11.57 -15.82 1.87
N ARG A 123 -12.31 -15.33 2.86
CA ARG A 123 -13.78 -15.21 2.78
C ARG A 123 -14.20 -14.25 1.66
N LEU A 124 -13.54 -13.08 1.55
CA LEU A 124 -13.81 -12.14 0.47
C LEU A 124 -13.46 -12.74 -0.91
N ALA A 125 -12.37 -13.49 -1.00
CA ALA A 125 -12.00 -14.18 -2.24
C ALA A 125 -13.09 -15.15 -2.71
N TYR A 126 -13.73 -15.89 -1.79
CA TYR A 126 -14.90 -16.70 -2.11
C TYR A 126 -16.08 -15.87 -2.63
N VAL A 127 -16.38 -14.73 -1.98
CA VAL A 127 -17.45 -13.81 -2.41
C VAL A 127 -17.20 -13.34 -3.84
N LEU A 128 -15.99 -12.92 -4.16
CA LEU A 128 -15.63 -12.48 -5.52
C LEU A 128 -15.81 -13.61 -6.56
N LYS A 129 -15.44 -14.83 -6.23
CA LYS A 129 -15.68 -15.99 -7.10
C LYS A 129 -17.17 -16.26 -7.30
N GLN A 130 -18.00 -16.09 -6.27
CA GLN A 130 -19.47 -16.21 -6.38
C GLN A 130 -20.06 -15.09 -7.25
N MET A 131 -19.48 -13.93 -7.28
CA MET A 131 -19.83 -12.83 -8.20
C MET A 131 -19.38 -13.10 -9.64
N GLY A 132 -18.74 -14.25 -9.91
CA GLY A 132 -18.26 -14.63 -11.23
C GLY A 132 -16.89 -14.06 -11.61
N VAL A 133 -16.13 -13.50 -10.67
CA VAL A 133 -14.77 -13.01 -10.92
C VAL A 133 -13.83 -14.19 -11.15
N GLN A 134 -13.10 -14.13 -12.27
CA GLN A 134 -12.11 -15.11 -12.68
C GLN A 134 -10.71 -14.49 -12.75
N LYS A 135 -9.68 -15.33 -12.84
CA LYS A 135 -8.31 -14.91 -13.09
C LYS A 135 -8.24 -13.98 -14.31
N GLY A 136 -7.60 -12.82 -14.14
CA GLY A 136 -7.48 -11.79 -15.17
C GLY A 136 -8.63 -10.78 -15.23
N ASP A 137 -9.76 -11.05 -14.58
CA ASP A 137 -10.86 -10.08 -14.50
C ASP A 137 -10.46 -8.89 -13.62
N THR A 138 -10.98 -7.71 -13.96
CA THR A 138 -10.76 -6.48 -13.20
C THR A 138 -11.86 -6.27 -12.18
N VAL A 139 -11.46 -5.86 -10.98
CA VAL A 139 -12.35 -5.46 -9.88
C VAL A 139 -12.04 -4.02 -9.50
N ALA A 140 -13.01 -3.12 -9.57
CA ALA A 140 -12.84 -1.73 -9.14
C ALA A 140 -13.05 -1.62 -7.62
N ILE A 141 -12.16 -0.86 -6.97
CA ILE A 141 -12.23 -0.61 -5.52
C ILE A 141 -12.34 0.91 -5.33
N TYR A 142 -13.44 1.35 -4.74
CA TYR A 142 -13.73 2.75 -4.41
C TYR A 142 -14.08 2.84 -2.93
N MET A 143 -13.05 2.87 -2.08
CA MET A 143 -13.18 2.75 -0.62
C MET A 143 -12.34 3.79 0.10
N PRO A 144 -12.76 4.25 1.29
CA PRO A 144 -11.92 5.04 2.18
C PRO A 144 -10.73 4.22 2.70
N MET A 145 -9.83 4.88 3.43
CA MET A 145 -8.67 4.27 4.06
C MET A 145 -9.06 3.45 5.29
N ILE A 146 -9.62 2.27 5.05
CA ILE A 146 -10.03 1.29 6.05
C ILE A 146 -9.38 -0.07 5.77
N PRO A 147 -9.28 -0.97 6.76
CA PRO A 147 -8.68 -2.30 6.58
C PRO A 147 -9.31 -3.11 5.45
N GLU A 148 -10.60 -2.94 5.23
CA GLU A 148 -11.34 -3.65 4.19
C GLU A 148 -10.87 -3.29 2.79
N ALA A 149 -10.28 -2.11 2.58
CA ALA A 149 -9.63 -1.77 1.31
C ALA A 149 -8.41 -2.67 1.07
N LEU A 150 -7.58 -2.91 2.09
CA LEU A 150 -6.43 -3.81 1.99
C LEU A 150 -6.87 -5.26 1.80
N ILE A 151 -7.91 -5.68 2.50
CA ILE A 151 -8.52 -7.01 2.35
C ILE A 151 -8.99 -7.21 0.91
N ALA A 152 -9.60 -6.19 0.30
CA ALA A 152 -10.05 -6.23 -1.09
C ALA A 152 -8.88 -6.39 -2.08
N PHE A 153 -7.77 -5.65 -1.90
CA PHE A 153 -6.54 -5.83 -2.69
C PHE A 153 -6.06 -7.28 -2.66
N LEU A 154 -5.95 -7.81 -1.46
CA LEU A 154 -5.38 -9.14 -1.21
C LEU A 154 -6.32 -10.27 -1.63
N ALA A 155 -7.63 -10.06 -1.54
CA ALA A 155 -8.62 -11.02 -2.04
C ALA A 155 -8.60 -11.09 -3.58
N CYS A 156 -8.50 -9.94 -4.26
CA CYS A 156 -8.33 -9.90 -5.72
C CYS A 156 -7.06 -10.63 -6.14
N SER A 157 -5.91 -10.28 -5.54
CA SER A 157 -4.64 -10.94 -5.89
C SER A 157 -4.63 -12.42 -5.55
N ARG A 158 -5.38 -12.85 -4.52
CA ARG A 158 -5.48 -14.25 -4.12
C ARG A 158 -6.10 -15.15 -5.20
N ILE A 159 -7.10 -14.66 -5.90
CA ILE A 159 -7.78 -15.38 -6.97
C ILE A 159 -7.27 -15.04 -8.38
N GLY A 160 -6.21 -14.24 -8.48
CA GLY A 160 -5.64 -13.79 -9.75
C GLY A 160 -6.46 -12.71 -10.46
N ALA A 161 -7.38 -12.06 -9.79
CA ALA A 161 -8.07 -10.89 -10.30
C ALA A 161 -7.17 -9.64 -10.22
N VAL A 162 -7.38 -8.70 -11.13
CA VAL A 162 -6.65 -7.45 -11.24
C VAL A 162 -7.41 -6.36 -10.50
N HIS A 163 -6.88 -5.85 -9.39
CA HIS A 163 -7.56 -4.74 -8.73
C HIS A 163 -7.28 -3.41 -9.42
N SER A 164 -8.33 -2.60 -9.55
CA SER A 164 -8.31 -1.25 -10.11
C SER A 164 -8.86 -0.29 -9.06
N VAL A 165 -7.96 0.34 -8.31
CA VAL A 165 -8.33 1.21 -7.21
C VAL A 165 -8.53 2.62 -7.69
N VAL A 166 -9.67 3.21 -7.34
CA VAL A 166 -10.01 4.60 -7.64
C VAL A 166 -10.08 5.38 -6.34
N PHE A 167 -9.34 6.48 -6.27
CA PHE A 167 -9.33 7.35 -5.10
C PHE A 167 -10.75 7.77 -4.70
N ALA A 168 -11.14 7.50 -3.46
CA ALA A 168 -12.51 7.74 -2.97
C ALA A 168 -12.91 9.22 -2.84
N GLY A 169 -12.01 10.13 -3.21
CA GLY A 169 -12.28 11.56 -3.37
C GLY A 169 -12.62 11.98 -4.81
N PHE A 170 -12.56 11.06 -5.77
CA PHE A 170 -12.90 11.38 -7.18
C PHE A 170 -14.41 11.41 -7.40
N SER A 171 -14.82 12.16 -8.43
CA SER A 171 -16.21 12.28 -8.87
C SER A 171 -16.74 10.97 -9.48
N SER A 172 -18.07 10.87 -9.59
CA SER A 172 -18.74 9.76 -10.28
C SER A 172 -18.29 9.60 -11.72
N ASP A 173 -18.05 10.70 -12.44
CA ASP A 173 -17.54 10.64 -13.82
C ASP A 173 -16.14 10.04 -13.89
N SER A 174 -15.26 10.44 -12.98
CA SER A 174 -13.91 9.88 -12.89
C SER A 174 -13.92 8.38 -12.57
N LEU A 175 -14.83 7.94 -11.71
CA LEU A 175 -15.03 6.52 -11.38
C LEU A 175 -15.59 5.76 -12.59
N ARG A 176 -16.65 6.27 -13.22
CA ARG A 176 -17.25 5.70 -14.43
C ARG A 176 -16.22 5.44 -15.52
N ASP A 177 -15.41 6.45 -15.84
CA ASP A 177 -14.44 6.37 -16.93
C ASP A 177 -13.42 5.24 -16.67
N ARG A 178 -12.96 5.08 -15.42
CA ARG A 178 -12.02 4.02 -15.05
C ARG A 178 -12.66 2.65 -15.02
N VAL A 179 -13.88 2.54 -14.51
CA VAL A 179 -14.64 1.27 -14.48
C VAL A 179 -14.93 0.79 -15.91
N THR A 180 -15.28 1.72 -16.79
CA THR A 180 -15.59 1.41 -18.21
C THR A 180 -14.32 1.00 -18.95
N ASP A 181 -13.24 1.75 -18.82
CA ASP A 181 -11.97 1.48 -19.50
C ASP A 181 -11.34 0.14 -19.01
N ALA A 182 -11.37 -0.09 -17.71
CA ALA A 182 -10.90 -1.36 -17.11
C ALA A 182 -11.86 -2.54 -17.35
N GLN A 183 -13.06 -2.32 -17.88
CA GLN A 183 -14.10 -3.33 -18.04
C GLN A 183 -14.41 -4.10 -16.76
N SER A 184 -14.42 -3.40 -15.62
CA SER A 184 -14.65 -4.00 -14.32
C SER A 184 -16.07 -4.59 -14.21
N LYS A 185 -16.18 -5.85 -13.78
CA LYS A 185 -17.45 -6.54 -13.58
C LYS A 185 -18.02 -6.32 -12.18
N VAL A 186 -17.16 -6.05 -11.22
CA VAL A 186 -17.49 -5.87 -9.81
C VAL A 186 -16.91 -4.56 -9.32
N VAL A 187 -17.68 -3.83 -8.50
CA VAL A 187 -17.22 -2.65 -7.75
C VAL A 187 -17.37 -2.95 -6.27
N ILE A 188 -16.32 -2.66 -5.50
CA ILE A 188 -16.33 -2.74 -4.04
C ILE A 188 -16.30 -1.32 -3.47
N THR A 189 -17.22 -1.01 -2.57
CA THR A 189 -17.34 0.31 -1.95
C THR A 189 -17.85 0.23 -0.51
N THR A 190 -18.20 1.35 0.08
CA THR A 190 -18.82 1.48 1.41
C THR A 190 -20.18 2.16 1.30
N ASP A 191 -21.02 2.00 2.33
CA ASP A 191 -22.25 2.80 2.47
C ASP A 191 -21.90 4.30 2.48
N GLU A 192 -21.00 4.71 3.37
CA GLU A 192 -20.40 6.03 3.47
C GLU A 192 -18.93 5.91 3.88
N GLY A 193 -18.16 6.99 3.73
CA GLY A 193 -16.84 7.16 4.30
C GLY A 193 -16.85 8.22 5.40
N LYS A 194 -15.82 8.18 6.26
CA LYS A 194 -15.52 9.26 7.23
C LYS A 194 -14.17 9.86 6.90
N ARG A 195 -14.05 11.18 6.89
CA ARG A 195 -12.76 11.85 6.69
C ARG A 195 -12.76 13.27 7.23
N GLY A 196 -11.91 13.55 8.21
CA GLY A 196 -11.78 14.86 8.83
C GLY A 196 -13.05 15.35 9.51
N GLY A 197 -13.80 14.45 10.17
CA GLY A 197 -15.07 14.73 10.82
C GLY A 197 -16.27 14.85 9.86
N LYS A 198 -16.09 14.54 8.58
CA LYS A 198 -17.13 14.64 7.53
C LYS A 198 -17.54 13.27 7.01
N LEU A 199 -18.82 13.13 6.70
CA LEU A 199 -19.35 11.96 6.00
C LEU A 199 -19.21 12.15 4.48
N ILE A 200 -18.83 11.08 3.79
CA ILE A 200 -18.70 11.04 2.32
C ILE A 200 -19.64 9.96 1.80
N GLY A 201 -20.58 10.35 0.96
CA GLY A 201 -21.59 9.46 0.38
C GLY A 201 -21.01 8.58 -0.74
N THR A 202 -20.11 7.67 -0.43
CA THR A 202 -19.42 6.80 -1.39
C THR A 202 -20.39 5.97 -2.22
N LYS A 203 -21.41 5.36 -1.60
CA LYS A 203 -22.44 4.59 -2.33
C LYS A 203 -23.20 5.43 -3.35
N LYS A 204 -23.55 6.68 -3.01
CA LYS A 204 -24.23 7.59 -3.95
C LYS A 204 -23.37 7.92 -5.16
N ILE A 205 -22.08 8.14 -4.95
CA ILE A 205 -21.11 8.41 -6.05
C ILE A 205 -20.99 7.18 -6.93
N VAL A 206 -20.87 5.99 -6.34
CA VAL A 206 -20.83 4.72 -7.08
C VAL A 206 -22.12 4.51 -7.88
N ASP A 207 -23.27 4.67 -7.27
CA ASP A 207 -24.56 4.48 -7.96
C ASP A 207 -24.71 5.43 -9.16
N GLU A 208 -24.27 6.69 -9.04
CA GLU A 208 -24.27 7.62 -10.16
C GLU A 208 -23.34 7.16 -11.29
N ALA A 209 -22.14 6.73 -10.96
CA ALA A 209 -21.18 6.20 -11.93
C ALA A 209 -21.75 4.96 -12.65
N LEU A 210 -22.36 4.04 -11.92
CA LEU A 210 -22.84 2.76 -12.43
C LEU A 210 -24.06 2.88 -13.36
N LYS A 211 -24.78 4.00 -13.38
CA LYS A 211 -25.83 4.25 -14.38
C LYS A 211 -25.32 4.14 -15.82
N GLN A 212 -24.04 4.39 -16.05
CA GLN A 212 -23.39 4.34 -17.35
C GLN A 212 -22.35 3.21 -17.47
N CYS A 213 -22.38 2.23 -16.59
CA CYS A 213 -21.47 1.08 -16.56
C CYS A 213 -22.26 -0.24 -16.66
N PRO A 214 -22.89 -0.56 -17.80
CA PRO A 214 -23.75 -1.73 -17.94
C PRO A 214 -23.00 -3.05 -17.80
N GLY A 215 -21.67 -3.06 -17.88
CA GLY A 215 -20.84 -4.25 -17.69
C GLY A 215 -20.66 -4.64 -16.21
N VAL A 216 -21.00 -3.77 -15.27
CA VAL A 216 -20.91 -4.07 -13.84
C VAL A 216 -22.12 -4.89 -13.41
N THR A 217 -21.87 -6.13 -12.99
CA THR A 217 -22.90 -7.08 -12.59
C THR A 217 -23.18 -7.04 -11.09
N HIS A 218 -22.17 -6.72 -10.27
CA HIS A 218 -22.26 -6.71 -8.82
C HIS A 218 -21.59 -5.48 -8.21
N CYS A 219 -22.18 -5.02 -7.11
CA CYS A 219 -21.60 -4.00 -6.24
C CYS A 219 -21.58 -4.54 -4.80
N LEU A 220 -20.40 -4.69 -4.22
CA LEU A 220 -20.22 -5.16 -2.85
C LEU A 220 -20.04 -3.98 -1.92
N ILE A 221 -20.89 -3.85 -0.90
CA ILE A 221 -20.95 -2.70 -0.01
C ILE A 221 -20.54 -3.08 1.40
N PHE A 222 -19.45 -2.49 1.89
CA PHE A 222 -19.06 -2.58 3.30
C PHE A 222 -19.82 -1.55 4.13
N LYS A 223 -20.38 -2.00 5.25
CA LYS A 223 -21.14 -1.15 6.18
C LYS A 223 -20.20 -0.41 7.13
N ARG A 224 -19.76 0.80 6.73
CA ARG A 224 -18.82 1.62 7.53
C ARG A 224 -19.53 2.48 8.56
N THR A 225 -20.63 3.13 8.20
CA THR A 225 -21.39 4.03 9.09
C THR A 225 -22.73 3.46 9.53
N GLY A 226 -23.28 2.54 8.78
CA GLY A 226 -24.63 2.01 8.99
C GLY A 226 -25.71 2.89 8.38
N ALA A 227 -25.32 3.76 7.44
CA ALA A 227 -26.27 4.62 6.75
C ALA A 227 -27.31 3.82 5.94
N ASP A 228 -28.51 4.37 5.86
CA ASP A 228 -29.52 3.93 4.91
C ASP A 228 -29.13 4.42 3.51
N VAL A 229 -28.89 3.48 2.60
CA VAL A 229 -28.43 3.78 1.23
C VAL A 229 -29.35 3.18 0.18
N PRO A 230 -29.50 3.82 -0.99
CA PRO A 230 -30.22 3.24 -2.11
C PRO A 230 -29.71 1.84 -2.46
N TRP A 231 -30.61 0.96 -2.83
CA TRP A 231 -30.30 -0.47 -3.08
C TRP A 231 -30.82 -0.94 -4.41
N THR A 232 -29.95 -1.48 -5.24
CA THR A 232 -30.31 -2.10 -6.51
C THR A 232 -30.35 -3.60 -6.35
N LYS A 233 -31.56 -4.16 -6.29
CA LYS A 233 -31.78 -5.60 -6.13
C LYS A 233 -31.11 -6.40 -7.26
N GLY A 234 -30.40 -7.47 -6.89
CA GLY A 234 -29.68 -8.34 -7.82
C GLY A 234 -28.25 -7.88 -8.12
N ARG A 235 -27.96 -6.58 -8.02
CA ARG A 235 -26.60 -6.01 -8.20
C ARG A 235 -25.89 -5.84 -6.87
N ASP A 236 -26.58 -5.25 -5.86
CA ASP A 236 -25.98 -4.82 -4.60
C ASP A 236 -26.00 -5.94 -3.57
N TRP A 237 -24.86 -6.18 -2.93
CA TRP A 237 -24.67 -7.18 -1.90
C TRP A 237 -23.99 -6.57 -0.69
N TRP A 238 -24.43 -6.94 0.52
CA TRP A 238 -23.75 -6.54 1.75
C TRP A 238 -22.52 -7.41 2.01
N TRP A 239 -21.36 -6.78 2.18
CA TRP A 239 -20.10 -7.46 2.50
C TRP A 239 -20.24 -8.39 3.73
N HIS A 240 -20.74 -7.86 4.85
CA HIS A 240 -20.85 -8.59 6.11
C HIS A 240 -21.79 -9.80 6.03
N GLU A 241 -22.82 -9.75 5.21
CA GLU A 241 -23.73 -10.87 5.01
C GLU A 241 -23.11 -11.97 4.12
N GLU A 242 -22.31 -11.56 3.14
CA GLU A 242 -21.72 -12.49 2.18
C GLU A 242 -20.52 -13.24 2.76
N VAL A 243 -19.58 -12.55 3.43
CA VAL A 243 -18.36 -13.19 3.93
C VAL A 243 -18.60 -14.26 4.99
N GLU A 244 -19.69 -14.14 5.75
CA GLU A 244 -20.08 -15.13 6.77
C GLU A 244 -20.49 -16.50 6.19
N LYS A 245 -20.79 -16.58 4.90
CA LYS A 245 -21.23 -17.80 4.23
C LYS A 245 -20.09 -18.74 3.88
N TYR A 246 -18.83 -18.32 3.97
CA TYR A 246 -17.70 -19.03 3.39
C TYR A 246 -16.65 -19.45 4.42
N PRO A 247 -15.87 -20.50 4.09
CA PRO A 247 -14.77 -20.97 4.93
C PRO A 247 -13.66 -19.93 5.14
N ASN A 248 -12.86 -20.16 6.17
CA ASN A 248 -11.77 -19.27 6.59
C ASN A 248 -10.52 -19.35 5.71
N TYR A 249 -10.48 -20.25 4.74
CA TYR A 249 -9.34 -20.44 3.86
C TYR A 249 -9.76 -20.86 2.45
N ILE A 250 -9.13 -20.23 1.47
CA ILE A 250 -9.10 -20.62 0.06
C ILE A 250 -7.66 -20.60 -0.42
N ALA A 251 -7.24 -21.64 -1.14
CA ALA A 251 -5.90 -21.70 -1.70
C ALA A 251 -5.65 -20.54 -2.68
N PRO A 252 -4.49 -19.90 -2.64
CA PRO A 252 -4.15 -18.84 -3.58
C PRO A 252 -3.93 -19.39 -4.98
N GLU A 253 -4.37 -18.64 -6.00
CA GLU A 253 -4.14 -18.94 -7.40
C GLU A 253 -2.64 -18.83 -7.76
N PRO A 254 -2.00 -19.86 -8.34
CA PRO A 254 -0.65 -19.72 -8.86
C PRO A 254 -0.61 -18.73 -10.03
N MET A 255 0.14 -17.64 -9.88
CA MET A 255 0.30 -16.60 -10.88
C MET A 255 1.65 -16.71 -11.55
N ASN A 256 1.73 -16.54 -12.87
CA ASN A 256 3.00 -16.36 -13.55
C ASN A 256 3.62 -15.01 -13.12
N SER A 257 4.94 -14.91 -13.19
CA SER A 257 5.69 -13.72 -12.79
C SER A 257 5.20 -12.43 -13.44
N GLU A 258 4.83 -12.51 -14.72
CA GLU A 258 4.37 -11.37 -15.52
C GLU A 258 2.84 -11.27 -15.61
N ASP A 259 2.08 -12.10 -14.88
CA ASP A 259 0.63 -11.95 -14.80
C ASP A 259 0.30 -10.59 -14.14
N PRO A 260 -0.73 -9.88 -14.63
CA PRO A 260 -1.17 -8.62 -14.04
C PRO A 260 -1.54 -8.74 -12.57
N LEU A 261 -1.10 -7.78 -11.76
CA LEU A 261 -1.47 -7.65 -10.35
C LEU A 261 -2.52 -6.57 -10.15
N PHE A 262 -2.25 -5.38 -10.68
CA PHE A 262 -3.18 -4.27 -10.60
C PHE A 262 -3.06 -3.30 -11.77
N LEU A 263 -4.11 -2.51 -11.92
CA LEU A 263 -4.24 -1.44 -12.87
C LEU A 263 -4.43 -0.13 -12.11
N LEU A 264 -3.54 0.83 -12.36
CA LEU A 264 -3.61 2.14 -11.72
C LEU A 264 -3.61 3.25 -12.77
N TYR A 265 -4.58 4.16 -12.66
CA TYR A 265 -4.78 5.23 -13.63
C TYR A 265 -3.99 6.49 -13.29
N THR A 266 -3.32 7.02 -14.29
CA THR A 266 -2.67 8.35 -14.24
C THR A 266 -3.52 9.39 -14.98
N SER A 267 -3.27 10.68 -14.72
CA SER A 267 -4.02 11.79 -15.33
C SER A 267 -3.85 11.91 -16.85
N GLY A 268 -2.89 11.23 -17.45
CA GLY A 268 -2.64 11.21 -18.89
C GLY A 268 -2.43 12.58 -19.53
N SER A 269 -1.51 12.72 -20.49
CA SER A 269 -1.24 13.97 -21.21
C SER A 269 -2.38 14.41 -22.15
N THR A 270 -3.31 13.51 -22.48
CA THR A 270 -4.43 13.73 -23.42
C THR A 270 -5.76 14.07 -22.74
N GLY A 271 -5.76 14.27 -21.41
CA GLY A 271 -6.96 14.54 -20.62
C GLY A 271 -7.80 13.30 -20.27
N LYS A 272 -7.59 12.16 -20.92
CA LYS A 272 -8.21 10.89 -20.52
C LYS A 272 -7.27 10.10 -19.58
N PRO A 273 -7.80 9.47 -18.52
CA PRO A 273 -7.00 8.60 -17.67
C PRO A 273 -6.37 7.47 -18.49
N LYS A 274 -5.10 7.17 -18.18
CA LYS A 274 -4.38 6.02 -18.76
C LYS A 274 -4.10 5.00 -17.69
N GLY A 275 -4.56 3.77 -17.90
CA GLY A 275 -4.33 2.66 -17.00
C GLY A 275 -2.91 2.10 -17.18
N VAL A 276 -2.11 2.12 -16.12
CA VAL A 276 -0.78 1.50 -16.10
C VAL A 276 -0.93 0.12 -15.44
N MET A 277 -0.60 -0.91 -16.22
CA MET A 277 -0.63 -2.30 -15.75
C MET A 277 0.67 -2.62 -15.02
N HIS A 278 0.56 -3.09 -13.79
CA HIS A 278 1.67 -3.59 -13.00
C HIS A 278 1.60 -5.11 -12.93
N THR A 279 2.73 -5.78 -13.22
CA THR A 279 2.84 -7.24 -13.15
C THR A 279 3.31 -7.72 -11.79
N THR A 280 3.15 -9.01 -11.50
CA THR A 280 3.22 -9.53 -10.13
C THR A 280 4.63 -9.53 -9.55
N ALA A 281 5.56 -10.30 -10.11
CA ALA A 281 6.82 -10.59 -9.42
C ALA A 281 7.76 -9.38 -9.31
N GLY A 282 7.96 -8.65 -10.40
CA GLY A 282 8.85 -7.50 -10.43
C GLY A 282 8.38 -6.39 -9.49
N TYR A 283 7.09 -6.12 -9.45
CA TYR A 283 6.50 -5.16 -8.54
C TYR A 283 6.68 -5.57 -7.07
N LEU A 284 6.34 -6.81 -6.71
CA LEU A 284 6.49 -7.32 -5.35
C LEU A 284 7.95 -7.26 -4.89
N LEU A 285 8.89 -7.63 -5.75
CA LEU A 285 10.31 -7.57 -5.43
C LEU A 285 10.77 -6.13 -5.19
N GLY A 286 10.39 -5.19 -6.06
CA GLY A 286 10.71 -3.77 -5.90
C GLY A 286 10.15 -3.19 -4.59
N ALA A 287 8.91 -3.52 -4.27
CA ALA A 287 8.27 -3.10 -3.01
C ALA A 287 9.01 -3.65 -1.77
N ALA A 288 9.33 -4.94 -1.77
CA ALA A 288 10.06 -5.57 -0.67
C ALA A 288 11.49 -5.05 -0.54
N ALA A 289 12.20 -4.88 -1.67
CA ALA A 289 13.58 -4.38 -1.70
C ALA A 289 13.69 -2.95 -1.16
N THR A 290 12.77 -2.06 -1.57
CA THR A 290 12.76 -0.68 -1.07
C THR A 290 12.35 -0.60 0.40
N GLY A 291 11.39 -1.41 0.84
CA GLY A 291 11.07 -1.55 2.26
C GLY A 291 12.29 -1.97 3.09
N LYS A 292 13.05 -2.94 2.58
CA LYS A 292 14.26 -3.44 3.24
C LYS A 292 15.41 -2.43 3.24
N TYR A 293 15.79 -1.92 2.09
CA TYR A 293 17.03 -1.14 1.95
C TYR A 293 16.85 0.37 2.14
N VAL A 294 15.70 0.93 1.75
CA VAL A 294 15.45 2.38 1.86
C VAL A 294 14.88 2.73 3.23
N PHE A 295 13.90 1.95 3.69
CA PHE A 295 13.24 2.18 4.98
C PHE A 295 13.81 1.35 6.13
N ASP A 296 14.76 0.46 5.85
CA ASP A 296 15.39 -0.43 6.83
C ASP A 296 14.36 -1.13 7.73
N MET A 297 13.32 -1.70 7.11
CA MET A 297 12.23 -2.38 7.83
C MET A 297 12.71 -3.70 8.44
N HIS A 298 12.40 -3.92 9.71
CA HIS A 298 12.68 -5.12 10.48
C HIS A 298 11.42 -5.68 11.14
N ASP A 299 11.44 -6.94 11.55
CA ASP A 299 10.28 -7.69 12.07
C ASP A 299 9.48 -7.01 13.18
N ASN A 300 10.13 -6.16 14.00
CA ASN A 300 9.51 -5.51 15.17
C ASN A 300 9.16 -4.04 14.90
N ASP A 301 9.32 -3.58 13.69
CA ASP A 301 8.95 -2.23 13.29
C ASP A 301 7.45 -2.10 13.13
N VAL A 302 6.98 -0.86 13.11
CA VAL A 302 5.63 -0.46 12.70
C VAL A 302 5.79 0.62 11.64
N PHE A 303 5.23 0.40 10.48
CA PHE A 303 5.30 1.34 9.35
C PHE A 303 4.03 2.17 9.23
N PHE A 304 4.17 3.47 9.09
CA PHE A 304 3.05 4.37 8.85
C PHE A 304 3.29 5.19 7.57
N CYS A 305 2.50 4.92 6.55
CA CYS A 305 2.42 5.75 5.35
C CYS A 305 1.14 6.59 5.39
N GLY A 306 1.30 7.91 5.32
CA GLY A 306 0.18 8.86 5.25
C GLY A 306 -0.41 9.00 3.85
N GLY A 307 -0.05 8.12 2.91
CA GLY A 307 -0.59 8.07 1.55
C GLY A 307 -1.93 7.34 1.48
N ASP A 308 -2.71 7.63 0.44
CA ASP A 308 -3.98 6.96 0.16
C ASP A 308 -3.76 5.78 -0.80
N VAL A 309 -4.51 4.69 -0.61
CA VAL A 309 -4.45 3.50 -1.47
C VAL A 309 -4.88 3.77 -2.92
N GLY A 310 -5.54 4.87 -3.20
CA GLY A 310 -5.84 5.33 -4.56
C GLY A 310 -4.62 5.78 -5.37
N TRP A 311 -3.43 5.84 -4.76
CA TRP A 311 -2.17 6.25 -5.37
C TRP A 311 -1.12 5.15 -5.29
N ILE A 312 -0.10 5.19 -6.16
CA ILE A 312 0.97 4.18 -6.16
C ILE A 312 1.71 4.10 -4.82
N THR A 313 1.91 5.22 -4.14
CA THR A 313 2.53 5.25 -2.82
C THR A 313 1.72 4.45 -1.80
N GLY A 314 0.39 4.58 -1.81
CA GLY A 314 -0.50 3.81 -0.95
C GLY A 314 -0.49 2.32 -1.30
N HIS A 315 -0.55 1.95 -2.58
CA HIS A 315 -0.40 0.56 -3.01
C HIS A 315 0.86 -0.07 -2.45
N THR A 316 1.99 0.61 -2.65
CA THR A 316 3.29 0.06 -2.28
C THR A 316 3.54 0.08 -0.77
N TYR A 317 3.26 1.21 -0.10
CA TYR A 317 3.74 1.43 1.27
C TYR A 317 2.65 1.44 2.34
N VAL A 318 1.38 1.43 1.98
CA VAL A 318 0.31 1.06 2.92
C VAL A 318 0.04 -0.44 2.86
N VAL A 319 0.08 -1.05 1.65
CA VAL A 319 -0.32 -2.43 1.44
C VAL A 319 0.89 -3.36 1.29
N TYR A 320 1.55 -3.33 0.13
CA TYR A 320 2.43 -4.43 -0.28
C TYR A 320 3.76 -4.50 0.48
N ALA A 321 4.55 -3.43 0.54
CA ALA A 321 5.89 -3.48 1.13
C ALA A 321 5.90 -3.92 2.61
N PRO A 322 5.11 -3.29 3.52
CA PRO A 322 5.11 -3.73 4.90
C PRO A 322 4.60 -5.16 5.07
N LEU A 323 3.51 -5.53 4.39
CA LEU A 323 2.95 -6.88 4.49
C LEU A 323 3.88 -7.95 3.90
N LEU A 324 4.57 -7.67 2.78
CA LEU A 324 5.61 -8.56 2.24
C LEU A 324 6.72 -8.84 3.26
N LEU A 325 7.12 -7.82 4.01
CA LEU A 325 8.20 -7.93 5.01
C LEU A 325 7.71 -8.38 6.38
N GLY A 326 6.41 -8.64 6.54
CA GLY A 326 5.81 -9.05 7.80
C GLY A 326 5.79 -7.94 8.86
N VAL A 327 5.81 -6.68 8.44
CA VAL A 327 5.79 -5.50 9.31
C VAL A 327 4.35 -4.99 9.43
N PRO A 328 3.84 -4.70 10.63
CA PRO A 328 2.55 -4.05 10.80
C PRO A 328 2.46 -2.72 10.07
N THR A 329 1.39 -2.53 9.30
CA THR A 329 1.10 -1.28 8.60
C THR A 329 -0.01 -0.50 9.30
N VAL A 330 0.19 0.81 9.50
CA VAL A 330 -0.86 1.69 10.01
C VAL A 330 -1.75 2.12 8.85
N VAL A 331 -3.04 1.84 8.96
CA VAL A 331 -4.08 2.32 8.04
C VAL A 331 -4.83 3.46 8.72
N PHE A 332 -4.65 4.66 8.20
CA PHE A 332 -5.19 5.88 8.77
C PHE A 332 -6.31 6.45 7.90
N GLU A 333 -7.55 6.41 8.41
CA GLU A 333 -8.74 6.90 7.70
C GLU A 333 -8.85 8.43 7.69
N GLY A 334 -8.30 9.09 8.71
CA GLY A 334 -8.47 10.51 8.96
C GLY A 334 -7.64 11.44 8.08
N THR A 335 -7.50 12.66 8.57
CA THR A 335 -6.64 13.70 7.98
C THR A 335 -5.62 14.20 9.01
N PRO A 336 -4.50 14.79 8.58
CA PRO A 336 -3.47 15.28 9.51
C PRO A 336 -3.95 16.41 10.42
N ALA A 337 -5.09 17.05 10.10
CA ALA A 337 -5.62 18.21 10.82
C ALA A 337 -6.84 17.91 11.70
N TYR A 338 -7.32 16.68 11.75
CA TYR A 338 -8.53 16.32 12.51
C TYR A 338 -8.24 15.24 13.58
N PRO A 339 -8.75 15.40 14.80
CA PRO A 339 -9.49 16.55 15.34
C PRO A 339 -8.62 17.79 15.59
N ASN A 340 -7.31 17.64 15.54
CA ASN A 340 -6.33 18.72 15.67
C ASN A 340 -5.01 18.35 14.96
N PHE A 341 -4.08 19.30 14.84
CA PHE A 341 -2.81 19.11 14.12
C PHE A 341 -1.78 18.20 14.83
N SER A 342 -2.07 17.70 16.03
CA SER A 342 -1.23 16.72 16.71
C SER A 342 -1.52 15.28 16.27
N ARG A 343 -2.56 15.04 15.47
CA ARG A 343 -3.09 13.70 15.17
C ARG A 343 -2.08 12.71 14.63
N TYR A 344 -1.24 13.10 13.70
CA TYR A 344 -0.18 12.22 13.17
C TYR A 344 0.83 11.83 14.25
N TRP A 345 1.23 12.78 15.07
CA TRP A 345 2.22 12.57 16.13
C TRP A 345 1.67 11.69 17.25
N GLU A 346 0.39 11.83 17.56
CA GLU A 346 -0.32 10.93 18.48
C GLU A 346 -0.33 9.48 17.96
N VAL A 347 -0.65 9.27 16.69
CA VAL A 347 -0.66 7.95 16.06
C VAL A 347 0.74 7.33 16.08
N ILE A 348 1.76 8.11 15.72
CA ILE A 348 3.16 7.67 15.71
C ILE A 348 3.62 7.24 17.11
N ASP A 349 3.32 8.03 18.13
CA ASP A 349 3.72 7.72 19.51
C ASP A 349 2.93 6.54 20.08
N LYS A 350 1.60 6.55 19.92
CA LYS A 350 0.69 5.50 20.39
C LYS A 350 1.06 4.10 19.88
N HIS A 351 1.37 4.00 18.59
CA HIS A 351 1.66 2.72 17.94
C HIS A 351 3.14 2.41 17.82
N LYS A 352 4.01 3.22 18.44
CA LYS A 352 5.47 3.03 18.41
C LYS A 352 5.99 2.92 16.98
N VAL A 353 5.51 3.79 16.09
CA VAL A 353 5.88 3.82 14.68
C VAL A 353 7.39 4.04 14.54
N SER A 354 8.02 3.20 13.74
CA SER A 354 9.46 3.23 13.47
C SER A 354 9.82 4.02 12.23
N GLN A 355 8.96 3.94 11.21
CA GLN A 355 9.12 4.68 9.95
C GLN A 355 7.82 5.42 9.62
N PHE A 356 7.93 6.69 9.28
CA PHE A 356 6.81 7.53 8.84
C PHE A 356 7.08 8.07 7.43
N TYR A 357 6.13 7.90 6.51
CA TYR A 357 6.27 8.24 5.10
C TYR A 357 5.07 9.03 4.60
N VAL A 358 5.30 10.27 4.14
CA VAL A 358 4.21 11.21 3.83
C VAL A 358 4.61 12.23 2.77
N ALA A 359 3.62 12.78 2.06
CA ALA A 359 3.86 13.82 1.07
C ALA A 359 4.25 15.16 1.70
N PRO A 360 5.17 15.94 1.09
CA PRO A 360 5.54 17.29 1.52
C PRO A 360 4.38 18.26 1.71
N THR A 361 3.30 18.11 0.95
CA THR A 361 2.07 18.91 1.13
C THR A 361 1.50 18.78 2.55
N ALA A 362 1.44 17.58 3.11
CA ALA A 362 0.99 17.37 4.47
C ALA A 362 2.00 17.96 5.49
N LEU A 363 3.30 17.81 5.22
CA LEU A 363 4.35 18.41 6.07
C LEU A 363 4.29 19.94 6.09
N ARG A 364 4.04 20.58 4.94
CA ARG A 364 3.85 22.03 4.86
C ARG A 364 2.64 22.50 5.68
N LEU A 365 1.54 21.74 5.62
CA LEU A 365 0.35 22.02 6.42
C LEU A 365 0.67 21.97 7.92
N LEU A 366 1.31 20.90 8.37
CA LEU A 366 1.66 20.68 9.77
C LEU A 366 2.69 21.68 10.30
N LYS A 367 3.69 22.02 9.49
CA LYS A 367 4.66 23.08 9.83
C LYS A 367 3.99 24.46 10.03
N ARG A 368 3.03 24.80 9.16
CA ARG A 368 2.27 26.06 9.29
C ARG A 368 1.39 26.10 10.54
N ALA A 369 0.92 24.94 10.98
CA ALA A 369 0.08 24.84 12.18
C ALA A 369 0.84 25.19 13.47
N GLY A 370 2.18 24.97 13.49
CA GLY A 370 3.05 25.33 14.60
C GLY A 370 3.69 24.14 15.30
N ASP A 371 4.88 24.38 15.85
CA ASP A 371 5.70 23.35 16.52
C ASP A 371 5.05 22.86 17.82
N GLU A 372 4.18 23.66 18.41
CA GLU A 372 3.42 23.33 19.63
C GLU A 372 2.52 22.10 19.46
N HIS A 373 2.25 21.69 18.22
CA HIS A 373 1.50 20.46 17.94
C HIS A 373 2.37 19.21 17.97
N VAL A 374 3.71 19.35 17.86
CA VAL A 374 4.68 18.24 17.89
C VAL A 374 5.12 17.96 19.33
N LYS A 375 4.17 17.56 20.20
CA LYS A 375 4.39 17.38 21.65
C LYS A 375 4.91 15.99 22.03
N HIS A 376 4.68 15.00 21.21
CA HIS A 376 4.93 13.60 21.51
C HIS A 376 6.42 13.25 21.41
N GLU A 377 6.85 12.29 22.22
CA GLU A 377 8.26 11.88 22.24
C GLU A 377 8.67 11.07 21.03
N MET A 378 7.74 10.24 20.51
CA MET A 378 7.94 9.40 19.31
C MET A 378 9.27 8.62 19.35
N LYS A 379 9.58 8.00 20.49
CA LYS A 379 10.90 7.37 20.80
C LYS A 379 11.32 6.29 19.82
N HIS A 380 10.36 5.67 19.13
CA HIS A 380 10.61 4.56 18.20
C HIS A 380 10.84 5.06 16.77
N LEU A 381 10.51 6.31 16.47
CA LEU A 381 10.63 6.89 15.15
C LEU A 381 12.10 7.09 14.77
N ARG A 382 12.58 6.37 13.77
CA ARG A 382 13.97 6.37 13.31
C ARG A 382 14.16 6.72 11.84
N VAL A 383 13.09 6.59 11.01
CA VAL A 383 13.10 6.99 9.60
C VAL A 383 11.91 7.88 9.29
N LEU A 384 12.19 9.00 8.66
CA LEU A 384 11.23 9.97 8.15
C LEU A 384 11.30 9.96 6.62
N GLY A 385 10.21 9.64 5.96
CA GLY A 385 10.15 9.61 4.50
C GLY A 385 9.32 10.76 3.93
N SER A 386 9.73 11.24 2.76
CA SER A 386 9.02 12.23 1.96
C SER A 386 8.86 11.73 0.53
N VAL A 387 7.70 11.98 -0.12
CA VAL A 387 7.37 11.35 -1.41
C VAL A 387 6.44 12.18 -2.28
N GLY A 388 6.58 11.99 -3.60
CA GLY A 388 5.60 12.38 -4.61
C GLY A 388 5.70 13.81 -5.12
N GLU A 389 6.45 14.66 -4.46
CA GLU A 389 6.78 16.03 -4.87
C GLU A 389 8.09 16.49 -4.22
N PRO A 390 8.80 17.49 -4.79
CA PRO A 390 9.98 18.03 -4.16
C PRO A 390 9.68 18.63 -2.79
N ILE A 391 10.52 18.35 -1.81
CA ILE A 391 10.45 18.96 -0.48
C ILE A 391 11.30 20.23 -0.43
N ALA A 392 10.71 21.34 0.04
CA ALA A 392 11.46 22.57 0.24
C ALA A 392 12.46 22.43 1.40
N ALA A 393 13.64 23.05 1.29
CA ALA A 393 14.72 22.90 2.26
C ALA A 393 14.31 23.27 3.70
N GLU A 394 13.48 24.29 3.88
CA GLU A 394 12.99 24.70 5.19
C GLU A 394 11.95 23.70 5.77
N VAL A 395 11.23 22.96 4.94
CA VAL A 395 10.31 21.89 5.37
C VAL A 395 11.11 20.65 5.74
N TRP A 396 12.10 20.30 4.94
CA TRP A 396 13.03 19.21 5.24
C TRP A 396 13.77 19.44 6.57
N LYS A 397 14.27 20.65 6.78
CA LYS A 397 14.95 21.02 8.02
C LYS A 397 14.02 20.90 9.23
N TRP A 398 12.80 21.44 9.14
CA TRP A 398 11.79 21.31 10.17
C TRP A 398 11.44 19.85 10.46
N TYR A 399 11.29 19.05 9.41
CA TYR A 399 10.98 17.62 9.51
C TYR A 399 12.08 16.86 10.25
N HIS A 400 13.33 17.14 9.93
CA HIS A 400 14.48 16.55 10.59
C HIS A 400 14.67 17.05 12.05
N GLU A 401 14.59 18.37 12.28
CA GLU A 401 14.93 18.97 13.56
C GLU A 401 13.80 18.87 14.58
N ILE A 402 12.56 19.16 14.18
CA ILE A 402 11.42 19.24 15.09
C ILE A 402 10.71 17.87 15.20
N VAL A 403 10.36 17.24 14.08
CA VAL A 403 9.68 15.95 14.10
C VAL A 403 10.65 14.82 14.44
N GLY A 404 11.77 14.76 13.75
CA GLY A 404 12.81 13.74 13.93
C GLY A 404 13.73 13.97 15.11
N LYS A 405 13.65 15.14 15.77
CA LYS A 405 14.49 15.52 16.93
C LYS A 405 15.99 15.39 16.65
N GLN A 406 16.40 15.55 15.39
CA GLN A 406 17.75 15.31 14.89
C GLN A 406 18.28 13.88 15.10
N GLU A 407 17.39 12.94 15.44
CA GLU A 407 17.70 11.53 15.71
C GLU A 407 17.11 10.57 14.69
N ALA A 408 16.12 11.00 13.90
CA ALA A 408 15.53 10.22 12.83
C ALA A 408 16.16 10.58 11.47
N HIS A 409 16.48 9.56 10.68
CA HIS A 409 17.02 9.74 9.34
C HIS A 409 15.93 10.18 8.36
N VAL A 410 16.21 11.15 7.49
CA VAL A 410 15.28 11.63 6.47
C VAL A 410 15.62 10.99 5.13
N VAL A 411 14.62 10.32 4.54
CA VAL A 411 14.66 9.73 3.19
C VAL A 411 13.71 10.51 2.31
N ASP A 412 14.24 11.20 1.32
CA ASP A 412 13.45 11.91 0.32
C ASP A 412 13.41 11.11 -0.97
N VAL A 413 12.22 10.70 -1.39
CA VAL A 413 12.00 9.93 -2.61
C VAL A 413 11.29 10.83 -3.61
N SER A 414 12.05 11.38 -4.56
CA SER A 414 11.46 12.04 -5.71
C SER A 414 10.97 10.96 -6.68
N ALA A 415 9.68 10.95 -6.96
CA ALA A 415 9.18 10.26 -8.14
C ALA A 415 9.46 11.17 -9.34
N ASP A 416 10.47 10.85 -10.11
CA ASP A 416 10.62 11.46 -11.43
C ASP A 416 9.38 11.11 -12.25
N ARG A 417 8.76 12.14 -12.80
CA ARG A 417 7.54 12.05 -13.60
C ARG A 417 7.85 11.50 -14.99
#